data_9f21ea5dbbcc6be6b65d1982aecc5986
#
_entry.id   9f21ea5dbbcc6be6b65d1982aecc5986
#
_cell.length_a   1.000
_cell.length_b   1.000
_cell.length_c   1.000
_cell.angle_alpha   90.00
_cell.angle_beta   90.00
_cell.angle_gamma   90.00
#
_symmetry.space_group_name_H-M   'P 1'
#
loop_
_entity.id
_entity.type
_entity.pdbx_description
1 polymer ?
#
loop_
_entity_poly.entity_id
_entity_poly.type
_entity_poly.pdbx_seq_one_letter_code
_entity_poly.pdbx_strand_id
1 'polypeptide(L)'
;MCVNDLIVANAEPLFFLDYYATGHLDIDVAESVIASIANGCELSGCALAGGETAEMPGMYQDGDYDLAGFCVGVAEEAQILDGSDVQTGHIIIGLPSSGPHSNGYSLIRKIIARADVDPSTEQLTPELTVLDAVMKPTRIYVKPVLKAMATGHVTGAVHITGGGFQENLPRSFNHDLAASIDLDAWDRPEIFKWLEAQGDVGAEEMLRTFNCGIGFIMFCAPEHVDELTQILADAGEHPMVIGQLTNRTTDAVVF
;
A
#
# COMPACT_ATOMS: atom_id res chain seq x y z
N MET A 1 -4.27 -4.28 -3.14
CA MET A 1 -4.44 -2.85 -3.55
C MET A 1 -5.88 -2.41 -3.34
N CYS A 2 -6.85 -2.82 -4.16
CA CYS A 2 -8.25 -2.31 -4.14
C CYS A 2 -8.93 -2.31 -2.76
N VAL A 3 -8.80 -3.38 -1.99
CA VAL A 3 -9.41 -3.45 -0.64
C VAL A 3 -8.78 -2.48 0.35
N ASN A 4 -7.46 -2.20 0.21
CA ASN A 4 -6.80 -1.21 1.04
C ASN A 4 -7.26 0.22 0.72
N ASP A 5 -7.59 0.49 -0.55
CA ASP A 5 -8.14 1.81 -0.95
C ASP A 5 -9.55 2.03 -0.38
N LEU A 6 -10.36 0.96 -0.26
CA LEU A 6 -11.69 1.05 0.36
C LEU A 6 -11.63 1.41 1.85
N ILE A 7 -10.75 0.75 2.59
CA ILE A 7 -10.69 0.97 4.03
C ILE A 7 -10.13 2.35 4.42
N VAL A 8 -9.51 3.08 3.49
CA VAL A 8 -9.13 4.49 3.71
C VAL A 8 -10.33 5.35 4.10
N ALA A 9 -11.49 5.06 3.52
CA ALA A 9 -12.75 5.74 3.84
C ALA A 9 -13.56 5.07 4.96
N ASN A 10 -12.96 4.13 5.71
CA ASN A 10 -13.67 3.28 6.69
C ASN A 10 -14.79 2.43 6.06
N ALA A 11 -14.62 2.01 4.80
CA ALA A 11 -15.57 1.16 4.13
C ALA A 11 -15.20 -0.33 4.30
N GLU A 12 -16.17 -1.15 4.71
CA GLU A 12 -16.02 -2.60 4.79
C GLU A 12 -16.12 -3.21 3.38
N PRO A 13 -15.10 -3.94 2.89
CA PRO A 13 -15.17 -4.63 1.61
C PRO A 13 -16.22 -5.74 1.62
N LEU A 14 -17.15 -5.73 0.66
CA LEU A 14 -18.19 -6.74 0.53
C LEU A 14 -17.87 -7.78 -0.53
N PHE A 15 -17.51 -7.32 -1.72
CA PHE A 15 -17.18 -8.21 -2.83
C PHE A 15 -16.17 -7.60 -3.80
N PHE A 16 -15.50 -8.48 -4.51
CA PHE A 16 -14.48 -8.19 -5.50
C PHE A 16 -14.90 -8.77 -6.84
N LEU A 17 -14.60 -8.04 -7.90
CA LEU A 17 -14.75 -8.46 -9.29
C LEU A 17 -13.38 -8.37 -9.95
N ASP A 18 -12.93 -9.46 -10.57
CA ASP A 18 -11.66 -9.49 -11.30
C ASP A 18 -11.86 -9.30 -12.81
N TYR A 19 -10.82 -8.85 -13.46
CA TYR A 19 -10.69 -8.83 -14.91
C TYR A 19 -9.34 -9.44 -15.27
N TYR A 20 -9.35 -10.47 -16.08
CA TYR A 20 -8.18 -11.14 -16.63
C TYR A 20 -8.21 -11.05 -18.15
N ALA A 21 -7.22 -10.42 -18.77
CA ALA A 21 -7.12 -10.27 -20.21
C ALA A 21 -5.77 -10.80 -20.72
N THR A 22 -5.77 -11.52 -21.83
CA THR A 22 -4.57 -12.11 -22.45
C THR A 22 -4.72 -12.21 -23.96
N GLY A 23 -3.60 -12.40 -24.67
CA GLY A 23 -3.62 -12.66 -26.12
C GLY A 23 -4.09 -14.06 -26.46
N HIS A 24 -3.68 -15.05 -25.66
CA HIS A 24 -4.08 -16.45 -25.76
C HIS A 24 -4.24 -17.01 -24.34
N LEU A 25 -5.36 -17.67 -24.06
CA LEU A 25 -5.67 -18.18 -22.73
C LEU A 25 -4.87 -19.46 -22.44
N ASP A 26 -3.96 -19.36 -21.47
CA ASP A 26 -3.36 -20.48 -20.80
C ASP A 26 -4.19 -20.80 -19.54
N ILE A 27 -4.82 -21.97 -19.50
CA ILE A 27 -5.74 -22.35 -18.43
C ILE A 27 -5.01 -22.51 -17.10
N ASP A 28 -3.80 -23.07 -17.10
CA ASP A 28 -3.02 -23.31 -15.86
C ASP A 28 -2.56 -21.99 -15.23
N VAL A 29 -2.15 -21.03 -16.07
CA VAL A 29 -1.79 -19.67 -15.62
C VAL A 29 -3.03 -18.96 -15.09
N ALA A 30 -4.14 -18.98 -15.80
CA ALA A 30 -5.39 -18.35 -15.40
C ALA A 30 -5.92 -18.92 -14.08
N GLU A 31 -5.90 -20.26 -13.90
CA GLU A 31 -6.28 -20.92 -12.65
C GLU A 31 -5.43 -20.44 -11.48
N SER A 32 -4.11 -20.39 -11.65
CA SER A 32 -3.18 -19.92 -10.63
C SER A 32 -3.43 -18.46 -10.23
N VAL A 33 -3.69 -17.59 -11.21
CA VAL A 33 -4.00 -16.16 -10.98
C VAL A 33 -5.32 -16.02 -10.24
N ILE A 34 -6.38 -16.66 -10.70
CA ILE A 34 -7.71 -16.57 -10.08
C ILE A 34 -7.70 -17.15 -8.66
N ALA A 35 -7.00 -18.26 -8.43
CA ALA A 35 -6.80 -18.82 -7.09
C ALA A 35 -6.08 -17.84 -6.16
N SER A 36 -5.09 -17.11 -6.67
CA SER A 36 -4.38 -16.07 -5.91
C SER A 36 -5.29 -14.89 -5.56
N ILE A 37 -6.16 -14.47 -6.50
CA ILE A 37 -7.19 -13.44 -6.27
C ILE A 37 -8.18 -13.91 -5.20
N ALA A 38 -8.68 -15.15 -5.30
CA ALA A 38 -9.60 -15.74 -4.32
C ALA A 38 -8.99 -15.77 -2.91
N ASN A 39 -7.71 -16.15 -2.78
CA ASN A 39 -6.98 -16.09 -1.52
C ASN A 39 -6.90 -14.64 -0.97
N GLY A 40 -6.63 -13.66 -1.82
CA GLY A 40 -6.64 -12.24 -1.44
C GLY A 40 -8.02 -11.79 -0.93
N CYS A 41 -9.10 -12.26 -1.54
CA CYS A 41 -10.47 -12.01 -1.09
C CYS A 41 -10.75 -12.65 0.27
N GLU A 42 -10.33 -13.88 0.51
CA GLU A 42 -10.46 -14.57 1.81
C GLU A 42 -9.69 -13.83 2.91
N LEU A 43 -8.45 -13.42 2.65
CA LEU A 43 -7.64 -12.65 3.59
C LEU A 43 -8.29 -11.31 3.96
N SER A 44 -8.89 -10.64 2.99
CA SER A 44 -9.60 -9.36 3.20
C SER A 44 -11.00 -9.51 3.76
N GLY A 45 -11.58 -10.73 3.73
CA GLY A 45 -12.94 -10.99 4.22
C GLY A 45 -14.04 -10.58 3.23
N CYS A 46 -13.73 -10.34 1.95
CA CYS A 46 -14.71 -10.06 0.90
C CYS A 46 -14.96 -11.28 0.01
N ALA A 47 -16.11 -11.30 -0.67
CA ALA A 47 -16.44 -12.37 -1.60
C ALA A 47 -15.85 -12.09 -2.99
N LEU A 48 -15.21 -13.09 -3.63
CA LEU A 48 -14.98 -13.05 -5.08
C LEU A 48 -16.33 -13.36 -5.76
N ALA A 49 -17.03 -12.32 -6.20
CA ALA A 49 -18.40 -12.44 -6.69
C ALA A 49 -18.49 -12.77 -8.18
N GLY A 50 -17.42 -12.61 -8.92
CA GLY A 50 -17.33 -12.84 -10.35
C GLY A 50 -16.24 -11.99 -10.98
N GLY A 51 -16.32 -11.85 -12.29
CA GLY A 51 -15.38 -11.08 -13.09
C GLY A 51 -15.54 -11.34 -14.56
N GLU A 52 -14.51 -11.08 -15.33
CA GLU A 52 -14.46 -11.29 -16.76
C GLU A 52 -13.09 -11.85 -17.18
N THR A 53 -13.10 -12.85 -18.05
CA THR A 53 -11.88 -13.35 -18.71
C THR A 53 -11.98 -13.07 -20.20
N ALA A 54 -11.05 -12.26 -20.72
CA ALA A 54 -11.05 -11.83 -22.11
C ALA A 54 -9.83 -12.38 -22.86
N GLU A 55 -10.07 -13.09 -23.97
CA GLU A 55 -9.03 -13.46 -24.92
C GLU A 55 -9.03 -12.46 -26.07
N MET A 56 -7.92 -11.72 -26.24
CA MET A 56 -7.78 -10.64 -27.20
C MET A 56 -6.52 -10.83 -28.07
N PRO A 57 -6.59 -11.74 -29.06
CA PRO A 57 -5.46 -12.01 -29.96
C PRO A 57 -5.00 -10.76 -30.69
N GLY A 58 -3.67 -10.53 -30.71
CA GLY A 58 -3.06 -9.38 -31.36
C GLY A 58 -3.04 -8.10 -30.52
N MET A 59 -3.69 -8.06 -29.37
CA MET A 59 -3.62 -6.96 -28.42
C MET A 59 -2.52 -7.19 -27.39
N TYR A 60 -2.41 -8.40 -26.89
CA TYR A 60 -1.35 -8.86 -25.97
C TYR A 60 -0.43 -9.84 -26.70
N GLN A 61 0.84 -9.89 -26.30
CA GLN A 61 1.78 -10.89 -26.78
C GLN A 61 1.57 -12.22 -26.09
N ASP A 62 2.10 -13.30 -26.68
CA ASP A 62 2.01 -14.63 -26.08
C ASP A 62 2.70 -14.65 -24.70
N GLY A 63 1.98 -15.12 -23.69
CA GLY A 63 2.44 -15.16 -22.31
C GLY A 63 2.19 -13.89 -21.51
N ASP A 64 1.79 -12.78 -22.14
CA ASP A 64 1.39 -11.57 -21.44
C ASP A 64 -0.07 -11.65 -21.01
N TYR A 65 -0.35 -11.14 -19.82
CA TYR A 65 -1.71 -10.92 -19.33
C TYR A 65 -1.82 -9.62 -18.54
N ASP A 66 -3.01 -9.10 -18.47
CA ASP A 66 -3.36 -7.88 -17.76
C ASP A 66 -4.45 -8.17 -16.72
N LEU A 67 -4.31 -7.57 -15.54
CA LEU A 67 -5.23 -7.75 -14.43
C LEU A 67 -5.79 -6.41 -14.00
N ALA A 68 -7.10 -6.36 -13.82
CA ALA A 68 -7.77 -5.27 -13.13
C ALA A 68 -8.70 -5.82 -12.05
N GLY A 69 -8.95 -5.03 -11.02
CA GLY A 69 -9.81 -5.41 -9.93
C GLY A 69 -10.75 -4.28 -9.53
N PHE A 70 -11.99 -4.64 -9.19
CA PHE A 70 -12.99 -3.74 -8.64
C PHE A 70 -13.45 -4.28 -7.30
N CYS A 71 -13.32 -3.47 -6.26
CA CYS A 71 -13.83 -3.82 -4.95
C CYS A 71 -14.99 -2.89 -4.60
N VAL A 72 -16.07 -3.47 -4.11
CA VAL A 72 -17.23 -2.74 -3.60
C VAL A 72 -17.32 -2.94 -2.11
N GLY A 73 -17.49 -1.85 -1.38
CA GLY A 73 -17.64 -1.84 0.06
C GLY A 73 -18.80 -0.98 0.50
N VAL A 74 -19.08 -1.01 1.78
CA VAL A 74 -20.11 -0.20 2.43
C VAL A 74 -19.53 0.52 3.63
N ALA A 75 -19.95 1.75 3.85
CA ALA A 75 -19.64 2.52 5.06
C ALA A 75 -20.92 3.17 5.57
N GLU A 76 -21.01 3.32 6.89
CA GLU A 76 -22.01 4.20 7.50
C GLU A 76 -21.66 5.65 7.17
N GLU A 77 -22.60 6.42 6.61
CA GLU A 77 -22.36 7.79 6.14
C GLU A 77 -21.74 8.68 7.22
N ALA A 78 -22.18 8.52 8.49
CA ALA A 78 -21.65 9.29 9.62
C ALA A 78 -20.25 8.87 10.09
N GLN A 79 -19.69 7.78 9.54
CA GLN A 79 -18.38 7.23 9.91
C GLN A 79 -17.37 7.27 8.76
N ILE A 80 -17.74 7.85 7.63
CA ILE A 80 -16.83 8.01 6.50
C ILE A 80 -15.69 8.96 6.91
N LEU A 81 -14.46 8.48 6.71
CA LEU A 81 -13.25 9.30 6.91
C LEU A 81 -13.00 10.12 5.66
N ASP A 82 -13.31 11.41 5.71
CA ASP A 82 -13.09 12.37 4.62
C ASP A 82 -11.95 13.36 4.90
N GLY A 83 -11.27 13.20 6.04
CA GLY A 83 -10.17 14.05 6.48
C GLY A 83 -10.61 15.33 7.21
N SER A 84 -11.91 15.61 7.36
CA SER A 84 -12.42 16.81 8.03
C SER A 84 -12.10 16.85 9.52
N ASP A 85 -12.00 15.68 10.17
CA ASP A 85 -11.68 15.54 11.59
C ASP A 85 -10.18 15.53 11.90
N VAL A 86 -9.33 15.57 10.86
CA VAL A 86 -7.89 15.61 11.03
C VAL A 86 -7.44 17.00 11.46
N GLN A 87 -6.65 17.07 12.54
CA GLN A 87 -6.24 18.33 13.19
C GLN A 87 -4.75 18.40 13.43
N THR A 88 -4.25 19.62 13.64
CA THR A 88 -2.89 19.87 14.12
C THR A 88 -2.65 19.13 15.45
N GLY A 89 -1.49 18.49 15.56
CA GLY A 89 -1.12 17.71 16.75
C GLY A 89 -1.57 16.24 16.69
N HIS A 90 -2.39 15.84 15.71
CA HIS A 90 -2.67 14.42 15.52
C HIS A 90 -1.41 13.65 15.16
N ILE A 91 -1.29 12.46 15.73
CA ILE A 91 -0.15 11.58 15.54
C ILE A 91 -0.36 10.74 14.28
N ILE A 92 0.74 10.49 13.59
CA ILE A 92 0.79 9.68 12.38
C ILE A 92 1.31 8.29 12.75
N ILE A 93 0.44 7.29 12.63
CA ILE A 93 0.78 5.87 12.86
C ILE A 93 0.96 5.22 11.51
N GLY A 94 2.15 4.67 11.24
CA GLY A 94 2.48 3.90 10.04
C GLY A 94 2.43 2.40 10.26
N LEU A 95 1.98 1.67 9.25
CA LEU A 95 2.02 0.21 9.19
C LEU A 95 3.01 -0.23 8.11
N PRO A 96 3.88 -1.23 8.40
CA PRO A 96 4.92 -1.65 7.47
C PRO A 96 4.34 -2.23 6.18
N SER A 97 5.03 -1.97 5.07
CA SER A 97 4.77 -2.63 3.79
C SER A 97 5.50 -3.97 3.69
N SER A 98 5.04 -4.84 2.80
CA SER A 98 5.75 -6.09 2.46
C SER A 98 6.85 -5.88 1.41
N GLY A 99 6.83 -4.76 0.72
CA GLY A 99 7.71 -4.41 -0.39
C GLY A 99 7.12 -3.24 -1.18
N PRO A 100 7.36 -3.16 -2.51
CA PRO A 100 6.89 -2.04 -3.36
C PRO A 100 5.37 -1.93 -3.53
N HIS A 101 4.58 -2.92 -3.14
CA HIS A 101 3.10 -2.90 -3.19
C HIS A 101 2.55 -2.55 -4.58
N SER A 102 3.03 -3.20 -5.62
CA SER A 102 2.59 -3.01 -7.01
C SER A 102 2.81 -1.60 -7.59
N ASN A 103 3.69 -0.79 -6.97
CA ASN A 103 4.01 0.55 -7.43
C ASN A 103 5.50 0.68 -7.80
N GLY A 104 5.80 1.57 -8.75
CA GLY A 104 7.16 1.90 -9.13
C GLY A 104 7.88 0.86 -10.00
N TYR A 105 7.19 -0.17 -10.51
CA TYR A 105 7.82 -1.28 -11.25
C TYR A 105 8.50 -0.87 -12.55
N SER A 106 8.06 0.21 -13.18
CA SER A 106 8.76 0.76 -14.34
C SER A 106 10.17 1.22 -13.99
N LEU A 107 10.33 1.84 -12.81
CA LEU A 107 11.64 2.27 -12.30
C LEU A 107 12.45 1.05 -11.80
N ILE A 108 11.84 0.12 -11.06
CA ILE A 108 12.49 -1.11 -10.60
C ILE A 108 13.11 -1.88 -11.77
N ARG A 109 12.36 -2.11 -12.85
CA ARG A 109 12.86 -2.80 -14.04
C ARG A 109 14.05 -2.06 -14.70
N LYS A 110 13.99 -0.73 -14.75
CA LYS A 110 15.11 0.07 -15.28
C LYS A 110 16.35 -0.03 -14.39
N ILE A 111 16.18 -0.05 -13.08
CA ILE A 111 17.29 -0.16 -12.13
C ILE A 111 17.93 -1.55 -12.24
N ILE A 112 17.15 -2.63 -12.26
CA ILE A 112 17.66 -4.01 -12.44
C ILE A 112 18.44 -4.12 -13.75
N ALA A 113 17.89 -3.61 -14.86
CA ALA A 113 18.57 -3.61 -16.16
C ALA A 113 19.85 -2.77 -16.15
N ARG A 114 19.88 -1.63 -15.45
CA ARG A 114 21.06 -0.79 -15.31
C ARG A 114 22.15 -1.44 -14.45
N ALA A 115 21.76 -2.12 -13.38
CA ALA A 115 22.67 -2.81 -12.48
C ALA A 115 23.33 -4.03 -13.16
N ASP A 116 22.77 -4.50 -14.27
CA ASP A 116 23.24 -5.68 -15.03
C ASP A 116 23.35 -6.94 -14.16
N VAL A 117 22.34 -7.16 -13.28
CA VAL A 117 22.28 -8.29 -12.37
C VAL A 117 21.10 -9.19 -12.69
N ASP A 118 21.22 -10.48 -12.36
CA ASP A 118 20.09 -11.40 -12.30
C ASP A 118 19.38 -11.25 -10.93
N PRO A 119 18.15 -10.69 -10.90
CA PRO A 119 17.45 -10.45 -9.65
C PRO A 119 17.14 -11.72 -8.86
N SER A 120 17.15 -12.90 -9.50
CA SER A 120 16.92 -14.19 -8.85
C SER A 120 18.11 -14.67 -8.02
N THR A 121 19.31 -14.15 -8.27
CA THR A 121 20.55 -14.51 -7.59
C THR A 121 21.18 -13.36 -6.82
N GLU A 122 20.79 -12.12 -7.13
CA GLU A 122 21.27 -10.93 -6.43
C GLU A 122 20.67 -10.89 -5.02
N GLN A 123 21.53 -10.93 -4.00
CA GLN A 123 21.17 -11.05 -2.60
C GLN A 123 21.02 -9.67 -1.94
N LEU A 124 19.89 -9.43 -1.29
CA LEU A 124 19.68 -8.31 -0.37
C LEU A 124 20.11 -8.69 1.05
N THR A 125 19.78 -9.91 1.45
CA THR A 125 20.22 -10.55 2.70
C THR A 125 20.54 -12.02 2.40
N PRO A 126 21.16 -12.78 3.33
CA PRO A 126 21.43 -14.20 3.10
C PRO A 126 20.21 -15.05 2.71
N GLU A 127 19.00 -14.57 3.01
CA GLU A 127 17.73 -15.31 2.84
C GLU A 127 16.76 -14.64 1.86
N LEU A 128 17.14 -13.49 1.25
CA LEU A 128 16.23 -12.70 0.44
C LEU A 128 16.92 -12.16 -0.81
N THR A 129 16.45 -12.57 -1.98
CA THR A 129 16.91 -12.02 -3.25
C THR A 129 16.16 -10.74 -3.64
N VAL A 130 16.67 -10.00 -4.63
CA VAL A 130 15.96 -8.86 -5.22
C VAL A 130 14.62 -9.30 -5.79
N LEU A 131 14.59 -10.44 -6.52
CA LEU A 131 13.35 -10.98 -7.07
C LEU A 131 12.33 -11.29 -5.97
N ASP A 132 12.73 -11.99 -4.91
CA ASP A 132 11.82 -12.31 -3.81
C ASP A 132 11.23 -11.06 -3.17
N ALA A 133 12.05 -10.02 -2.99
CA ALA A 133 11.61 -8.78 -2.37
C ALA A 133 10.62 -7.99 -3.23
N VAL A 134 10.87 -7.90 -4.55
CA VAL A 134 9.97 -7.17 -5.46
C VAL A 134 8.71 -7.95 -5.79
N MET A 135 8.73 -9.28 -5.68
CA MET A 135 7.58 -10.15 -5.97
C MET A 135 6.70 -10.40 -4.73
N LYS A 136 7.02 -9.85 -3.57
CA LYS A 136 6.15 -9.97 -2.39
C LYS A 136 4.76 -9.39 -2.68
N PRO A 137 3.69 -10.16 -2.39
CA PRO A 137 2.33 -9.66 -2.53
C PRO A 137 2.09 -8.40 -1.69
N THR A 138 1.26 -7.50 -2.18
CA THR A 138 0.78 -6.35 -1.42
C THR A 138 0.16 -6.81 -0.10
N ARG A 139 0.59 -6.21 1.01
CA ARG A 139 0.01 -6.49 2.32
C ARG A 139 -1.45 -6.06 2.37
N ILE A 140 -2.32 -6.91 2.92
CA ILE A 140 -3.74 -6.64 3.10
C ILE A 140 -3.95 -6.17 4.55
N TYR A 141 -4.37 -4.91 4.72
CA TYR A 141 -4.55 -4.25 6.02
C TYR A 141 -5.99 -4.28 6.54
N VAL A 142 -6.93 -4.86 5.78
CA VAL A 142 -8.38 -4.74 6.02
C VAL A 142 -8.76 -5.06 7.46
N LYS A 143 -8.48 -6.27 7.93
CA LYS A 143 -8.93 -6.74 9.25
C LYS A 143 -8.34 -5.93 10.42
N PRO A 144 -7.02 -5.68 10.50
CA PRO A 144 -6.44 -4.88 11.58
C PRO A 144 -6.90 -3.42 11.55
N VAL A 145 -6.98 -2.82 10.36
CA VAL A 145 -7.35 -1.41 10.23
C VAL A 145 -8.83 -1.19 10.56
N LEU A 146 -9.76 -2.00 10.05
CA LEU A 146 -11.17 -1.88 10.41
C LEU A 146 -11.41 -2.11 11.91
N LYS A 147 -10.64 -3.00 12.55
CA LYS A 147 -10.69 -3.18 13.99
C LYS A 147 -10.25 -1.92 14.76
N ALA A 148 -9.21 -1.23 14.28
CA ALA A 148 -8.79 0.04 14.86
C ALA A 148 -9.82 1.15 14.59
N MET A 149 -10.37 1.23 13.39
CA MET A 149 -11.41 2.21 13.02
C MET A 149 -12.70 2.06 13.80
N ALA A 150 -13.07 0.84 14.21
CA ALA A 150 -14.24 0.56 15.02
C ALA A 150 -14.21 1.24 16.42
N THR A 151 -13.06 1.72 16.87
CA THR A 151 -12.94 2.53 18.10
C THR A 151 -13.53 3.93 17.95
N GLY A 152 -13.64 4.45 16.72
CA GLY A 152 -14.00 5.83 16.44
C GLY A 152 -12.88 6.84 16.70
N HIS A 153 -11.64 6.40 16.98
CA HIS A 153 -10.50 7.26 17.32
C HIS A 153 -9.57 7.56 16.13
N VAL A 154 -9.73 6.85 15.01
CA VAL A 154 -9.04 7.14 13.77
C VAL A 154 -9.74 8.30 13.06
N THR A 155 -9.02 9.39 12.80
CA THR A 155 -9.57 10.61 12.20
C THR A 155 -9.31 10.72 10.70
N GLY A 156 -8.41 9.91 10.17
CA GLY A 156 -8.11 9.81 8.74
C GLY A 156 -7.15 8.67 8.48
N ALA A 157 -7.10 8.22 7.24
CA ALA A 157 -6.24 7.12 6.82
C ALA A 157 -5.71 7.33 5.40
N VAL A 158 -4.59 6.66 5.09
CA VAL A 158 -3.92 6.74 3.78
C VAL A 158 -3.35 5.38 3.41
N HIS A 159 -3.64 4.90 2.21
CA HIS A 159 -2.91 3.82 1.58
C HIS A 159 -1.80 4.42 0.71
N ILE A 160 -0.54 4.09 1.00
CA ILE A 160 0.60 4.62 0.24
C ILE A 160 0.76 3.83 -1.04
N THR A 161 0.42 4.47 -2.15
CA THR A 161 0.46 3.94 -3.51
C THR A 161 1.41 4.73 -4.41
N GLY A 162 1.19 4.76 -5.73
CA GLY A 162 1.94 5.62 -6.65
C GLY A 162 1.85 7.08 -6.24
N GLY A 163 2.98 7.80 -6.31
CA GLY A 163 3.10 9.15 -5.76
C GLY A 163 3.65 9.21 -4.33
N GLY A 164 3.82 8.04 -3.67
CA GLY A 164 4.48 7.92 -2.36
C GLY A 164 3.82 8.76 -1.26
N PHE A 165 4.64 9.22 -0.31
CA PHE A 165 4.17 10.08 0.78
C PHE A 165 3.66 11.43 0.29
N GLN A 166 4.37 12.03 -0.65
CA GLN A 166 4.13 13.42 -1.08
C GLN A 166 2.77 13.62 -1.73
N GLU A 167 2.28 12.64 -2.50
CA GLU A 167 1.02 12.76 -3.22
C GLU A 167 -0.17 12.12 -2.50
N ASN A 168 0.07 11.12 -1.63
CA ASN A 168 -1.03 10.40 -0.97
C ASN A 168 -1.45 11.07 0.34
N LEU A 169 -0.51 11.48 1.21
CA LEU A 169 -0.84 12.10 2.50
C LEU A 169 -1.75 13.32 2.40
N PRO A 170 -1.50 14.30 1.48
CA PRO A 170 -2.32 15.51 1.41
C PRO A 170 -3.78 15.30 1.01
N ARG A 171 -4.15 14.10 0.54
CA ARG A 171 -5.53 13.78 0.17
C ARG A 171 -6.42 13.51 1.39
N SER A 172 -5.83 13.29 2.56
CA SER A 172 -6.54 12.82 3.75
C SER A 172 -6.60 13.83 4.88
N PHE A 173 -6.24 15.10 4.60
CA PHE A 173 -6.36 16.19 5.56
C PHE A 173 -6.51 17.55 4.86
N ASN A 174 -6.95 18.55 5.62
CA ASN A 174 -7.17 19.91 5.09
C ASN A 174 -5.87 20.56 4.63
N HIS A 175 -5.95 21.41 3.60
CA HIS A 175 -4.80 22.07 2.96
C HIS A 175 -4.00 23.01 3.90
N ASP A 176 -4.55 23.37 5.06
CA ASP A 176 -3.87 24.17 6.09
C ASP A 176 -2.95 23.33 6.98
N LEU A 177 -2.98 22.02 6.82
CA LEU A 177 -2.14 21.08 7.57
C LEU A 177 -0.96 20.59 6.74
N ALA A 178 0.06 20.14 7.46
CA ALA A 178 1.20 19.43 6.91
C ALA A 178 1.51 18.19 7.75
N ALA A 179 1.92 17.12 7.09
CA ALA A 179 2.46 15.93 7.75
C ALA A 179 3.97 16.11 7.95
N SER A 180 4.42 16.15 9.21
CA SER A 180 5.84 16.08 9.55
C SER A 180 6.21 14.63 9.82
N ILE A 181 7.02 14.05 8.94
CA ILE A 181 7.39 12.62 8.96
C ILE A 181 8.83 12.50 9.48
N ASP A 182 9.03 11.63 10.44
CA ASP A 182 10.34 11.24 10.94
C ASP A 182 10.81 9.99 10.19
N LEU A 183 11.76 10.16 9.26
CA LEU A 183 12.31 9.07 8.46
C LEU A 183 13.18 8.09 9.25
N ASP A 184 13.61 8.45 10.45
CA ASP A 184 14.38 7.60 11.36
C ASP A 184 13.47 6.73 12.25
N ALA A 185 12.13 6.95 12.20
CA ALA A 185 11.17 6.20 13.00
C ALA A 185 11.02 4.73 12.59
N TRP A 186 11.53 4.32 11.43
CA TRP A 186 11.52 2.93 10.97
C TRP A 186 12.75 2.57 10.15
N ASP A 187 13.12 1.31 10.22
CA ASP A 187 14.15 0.75 9.33
C ASP A 187 13.59 0.55 7.93
N ARG A 188 14.14 1.29 6.97
CA ARG A 188 13.78 1.13 5.56
C ARG A 188 14.17 -0.27 5.09
N PRO A 189 13.24 -1.08 4.51
CA PRO A 189 13.56 -2.41 3.99
C PRO A 189 14.69 -2.41 2.96
N GLU A 190 15.51 -3.47 2.97
CA GLU A 190 16.73 -3.59 2.15
C GLU A 190 16.50 -3.40 0.66
N ILE A 191 15.32 -3.79 0.15
CA ILE A 191 14.99 -3.56 -1.26
C ILE A 191 15.01 -2.07 -1.62
N PHE A 192 14.50 -1.19 -0.77
CA PHE A 192 14.50 0.25 -1.06
C PHE A 192 15.90 0.86 -0.96
N LYS A 193 16.74 0.37 -0.04
CA LYS A 193 18.15 0.77 0.05
C LYS A 193 18.93 0.33 -1.20
N TRP A 194 18.66 -0.89 -1.66
CA TRP A 194 19.25 -1.43 -2.88
C TRP A 194 18.82 -0.63 -4.13
N LEU A 195 17.52 -0.33 -4.26
CA LEU A 195 16.99 0.46 -5.38
C LEU A 195 17.59 1.87 -5.42
N GLU A 196 17.71 2.53 -4.27
CA GLU A 196 18.33 3.85 -4.12
C GLU A 196 19.80 3.81 -4.59
N ALA A 197 20.57 2.85 -4.09
CA ALA A 197 21.99 2.73 -4.37
C ALA A 197 22.27 2.32 -5.83
N GLN A 198 21.61 1.29 -6.35
CA GLN A 198 21.85 0.79 -7.72
C GLN A 198 21.23 1.71 -8.78
N GLY A 199 20.14 2.35 -8.46
CA GLY A 199 19.46 3.29 -9.35
C GLY A 199 20.09 4.68 -9.36
N ASP A 200 20.92 5.02 -8.37
CA ASP A 200 21.37 6.38 -8.10
C ASP A 200 20.15 7.33 -8.00
N VAL A 201 19.13 6.87 -7.28
CA VAL A 201 17.86 7.59 -7.11
C VAL A 201 17.94 8.47 -5.87
N GLY A 202 17.70 9.76 -6.03
CA GLY A 202 17.72 10.67 -4.89
C GLY A 202 16.61 10.36 -3.87
N ALA A 203 16.85 10.69 -2.60
CA ALA A 203 15.92 10.39 -1.50
C ALA A 203 14.51 10.97 -1.73
N GLU A 204 14.41 12.15 -2.31
CA GLU A 204 13.13 12.78 -2.66
C GLU A 204 12.34 11.96 -3.68
N GLU A 205 13.00 11.46 -4.74
CA GLU A 205 12.37 10.62 -5.75
C GLU A 205 12.01 9.24 -5.20
N MET A 206 12.80 8.69 -4.27
CA MET A 206 12.43 7.46 -3.54
C MET A 206 11.10 7.63 -2.79
N LEU A 207 10.96 8.72 -2.03
CA LEU A 207 9.74 9.01 -1.25
C LEU A 207 8.53 9.42 -2.11
N ARG A 208 8.79 9.86 -3.35
CA ARG A 208 7.76 10.18 -4.34
C ARG A 208 7.28 8.95 -5.11
N THR A 209 8.18 8.00 -5.39
CA THR A 209 7.87 6.83 -6.23
C THR A 209 7.40 5.63 -5.40
N PHE A 210 7.99 5.45 -4.21
CA PHE A 210 7.81 4.26 -3.39
C PHE A 210 7.20 4.57 -2.02
N ASN A 211 6.65 3.52 -1.40
CA ASN A 211 6.18 3.57 -0.01
C ASN A 211 7.34 3.54 1.02
N CYS A 212 8.56 3.27 0.60
CA CYS A 212 9.78 3.23 1.42
C CYS A 212 9.68 2.41 2.72
N GLY A 213 8.75 1.44 2.79
CA GLY A 213 8.57 0.56 3.95
C GLY A 213 7.28 0.80 4.74
N ILE A 214 6.53 1.87 4.46
CA ILE A 214 5.24 2.17 5.08
C ILE A 214 4.14 2.06 4.04
N GLY A 215 3.25 1.08 4.18
CA GLY A 215 2.19 0.85 3.20
C GLY A 215 0.84 1.46 3.55
N PHE A 216 0.57 1.64 4.84
CA PHE A 216 -0.68 2.23 5.32
C PHE A 216 -0.42 3.18 6.49
N ILE A 217 -1.21 4.24 6.58
CA ILE A 217 -1.07 5.29 7.61
C ILE A 217 -2.45 5.57 8.19
N MET A 218 -2.48 5.87 9.49
CA MET A 218 -3.66 6.37 10.20
C MET A 218 -3.30 7.61 11.02
N PHE A 219 -4.29 8.49 11.21
CA PHE A 219 -4.16 9.67 12.07
C PHE A 219 -5.08 9.53 13.27
N CYS A 220 -4.61 9.95 14.44
CA CYS A 220 -5.41 9.98 15.65
C CYS A 220 -4.94 11.09 16.60
N ALA A 221 -5.80 11.47 17.55
CA ALA A 221 -5.39 12.35 18.64
C ALA A 221 -4.35 11.66 19.55
N PRO A 222 -3.42 12.41 20.16
CA PRO A 222 -2.32 11.85 20.96
C PRO A 222 -2.76 10.88 22.07
N GLU A 223 -3.89 11.14 22.70
CA GLU A 223 -4.44 10.32 23.79
C GLU A 223 -4.89 8.92 23.35
N HIS A 224 -5.08 8.67 22.06
CA HIS A 224 -5.54 7.39 21.52
C HIS A 224 -4.43 6.54 20.90
N VAL A 225 -3.18 7.03 20.86
CA VAL A 225 -2.05 6.34 20.23
C VAL A 225 -1.79 4.97 20.85
N ASP A 226 -1.72 4.91 22.17
CA ASP A 226 -1.41 3.66 22.89
C ASP A 226 -2.51 2.59 22.66
N GLU A 227 -3.78 3.00 22.68
CA GLU A 227 -4.91 2.11 22.42
C GLU A 227 -4.86 1.56 20.99
N LEU A 228 -4.72 2.44 20.00
CA LEU A 228 -4.71 2.05 18.59
C LEU A 228 -3.50 1.18 18.23
N THR A 229 -2.32 1.52 18.72
CA THR A 229 -1.12 0.70 18.51
C THR A 229 -1.24 -0.67 19.17
N GLN A 230 -1.85 -0.77 20.34
CA GLN A 230 -2.11 -2.06 20.99
C GLN A 230 -3.10 -2.92 20.19
N ILE A 231 -4.22 -2.34 19.71
CA ILE A 231 -5.23 -3.03 18.89
C ILE A 231 -4.58 -3.58 17.61
N LEU A 232 -3.75 -2.79 16.95
CA LEU A 232 -3.04 -3.19 15.74
C LEU A 232 -2.01 -4.29 16.02
N ALA A 233 -1.24 -4.17 17.10
CA ALA A 233 -0.28 -5.18 17.53
C ALA A 233 -0.96 -6.51 17.87
N ASP A 234 -2.08 -6.48 18.59
CA ASP A 234 -2.89 -7.67 18.90
C ASP A 234 -3.50 -8.33 17.65
N ALA A 235 -3.64 -7.55 16.57
CA ALA A 235 -4.08 -8.04 15.27
C ALA A 235 -2.91 -8.53 14.37
N GLY A 236 -1.67 -8.53 14.87
CA GLY A 236 -0.47 -9.01 14.18
C GLY A 236 0.22 -7.97 13.31
N GLU A 237 -0.12 -6.69 13.46
CA GLU A 237 0.60 -5.59 12.84
C GLU A 237 1.78 -5.11 13.69
N HIS A 238 2.65 -4.32 13.07
CA HIS A 238 3.77 -3.63 13.74
C HIS A 238 3.61 -2.11 13.57
N PRO A 239 2.67 -1.49 14.29
CA PRO A 239 2.44 -0.06 14.18
C PRO A 239 3.62 0.74 14.72
N MET A 240 3.93 1.84 14.06
CA MET A 240 5.01 2.76 14.44
C MET A 240 4.48 4.19 14.41
N VAL A 241 4.82 4.98 15.40
CA VAL A 241 4.62 6.43 15.34
C VAL A 241 5.69 6.99 14.42
N ILE A 242 5.30 7.54 13.29
CA ILE A 242 6.20 8.02 12.24
C ILE A 242 6.16 9.54 12.04
N GLY A 243 5.41 10.26 12.86
CA GLY A 243 5.33 11.71 12.77
C GLY A 243 4.06 12.30 13.39
N GLN A 244 3.79 13.53 13.02
CA GLN A 244 2.60 14.27 13.50
C GLN A 244 2.11 15.27 12.46
N LEU A 245 0.83 15.65 12.57
CA LEU A 245 0.23 16.74 11.80
C LEU A 245 0.60 18.08 12.44
N THR A 246 0.99 19.03 11.61
CA THR A 246 1.35 20.40 12.01
C THR A 246 0.59 21.40 11.16
N ASN A 247 0.62 22.68 11.54
CA ASN A 247 0.15 23.73 10.65
C ASN A 247 1.09 23.85 9.46
N ARG A 248 0.51 23.92 8.27
CA ARG A 248 1.29 24.05 7.03
C ARG A 248 1.93 25.41 6.93
N THR A 249 3.24 25.44 6.66
CA THR A 249 4.00 26.67 6.40
C THR A 249 4.44 26.78 4.94
N THR A 250 4.82 25.65 4.33
CA THR A 250 5.28 25.54 2.93
C THR A 250 4.69 24.30 2.28
N ASP A 251 5.31 23.16 2.48
CA ASP A 251 4.91 21.89 1.86
C ASP A 251 3.87 21.15 2.69
N ALA A 252 3.07 20.32 2.04
CA ALA A 252 2.07 19.51 2.72
C ALA A 252 2.68 18.27 3.41
N VAL A 253 3.89 17.87 3.03
CA VAL A 253 4.67 16.80 3.66
C VAL A 253 6.09 17.30 3.86
N VAL A 254 6.58 17.18 5.08
CA VAL A 254 7.93 17.60 5.51
C VAL A 254 8.64 16.38 6.12
N PHE A 255 9.90 16.18 5.73
CA PHE A 255 10.77 15.09 6.18
C PHE A 255 11.94 15.60 7.01
#